data_98e7f1f37b72a6432fa774f5dab260d7
#
_entry.id   98e7f1f37b72a6432fa774f5dab260d7
#
_cell.length_a   1.000
_cell.length_b   1.000
_cell.length_c   1.000
_cell.angle_alpha   90.00
_cell.angle_beta   90.00
_cell.angle_gamma   90.00
#
_symmetry.space_group_name_H-M   'P 1'
#
loop_
_entity.id
_entity.type
_entity.pdbx_description
1 polymer ?
#
loop_
_entity_poly.entity_id
_entity_poly.type
_entity_poly.pdbx_seq_one_letter_code
_entity_poly.pdbx_strand_id
1 'polypeptide(L)'
;MNSNTSPAAKPVGALRVLLIADTDPQLPAGLTGYVQARHVDIVITVGDLHAGLLKGISEQPLAMGVYGNHCNGTYLDELGMINLHRRRTQVAGISFVGLEGCVRYKDDPYDILYTQDEYRDIVADLPGADVLVTHCPPLGVNDHRDPAHVGIAALRDWVHRHRPSLIVHGHTYPRPPQTRFGTAQVAYVHGARVLDLIRRAPEGGP
;
A
#
# COMPACT_ATOMS: atom_id res chain seq x y z
N MET A 1 12.57 -14.99 26.38
CA MET A 1 13.22 -13.69 26.67
C MET A 1 12.59 -12.68 25.74
N ASN A 2 11.60 -11.91 26.26
CA ASN A 2 10.91 -10.90 25.45
C ASN A 2 11.82 -9.68 25.36
N SER A 3 12.45 -9.47 24.19
CA SER A 3 13.13 -8.22 23.89
C SER A 3 12.07 -7.12 23.71
N ASN A 4 11.74 -6.46 24.81
CA ASN A 4 10.92 -5.25 24.84
C ASN A 4 11.77 -4.07 24.31
N THR A 5 12.07 -4.08 23.01
CA THR A 5 12.67 -2.92 22.36
C THR A 5 11.62 -1.83 22.27
N SER A 6 11.76 -0.79 23.11
CA SER A 6 10.98 0.43 22.94
C SER A 6 10.99 0.87 21.47
N PRO A 7 9.84 1.28 20.92
CA PRO A 7 9.78 1.74 19.55
C PRO A 7 10.77 2.90 19.36
N ALA A 8 11.55 2.87 18.28
CA ALA A 8 12.43 3.99 17.93
C ALA A 8 11.61 5.29 17.87
N ALA A 9 12.19 6.37 18.40
CA ALA A 9 11.55 7.68 18.37
C ALA A 9 11.23 8.08 16.92
N LYS A 10 10.02 8.62 16.70
CA LYS A 10 9.61 9.11 15.38
C LYS A 10 10.44 10.34 15.02
N PRO A 11 11.05 10.40 13.82
CA PRO A 11 11.76 11.59 13.36
C PRO A 11 10.85 12.83 13.35
N VAL A 12 11.40 14.00 13.65
CA VAL A 12 10.66 15.28 13.62
C VAL A 12 10.13 15.52 12.19
N GLY A 13 8.84 15.82 12.07
CA GLY A 13 8.18 16.04 10.78
C GLY A 13 7.90 14.78 9.95
N ALA A 14 8.19 13.58 10.47
CA ALA A 14 7.83 12.34 9.81
C ALA A 14 6.36 11.97 10.05
N LEU A 15 5.76 11.33 9.05
CA LEU A 15 4.46 10.68 9.13
C LEU A 15 4.70 9.19 9.37
N ARG A 16 4.30 8.67 10.52
CA ARG A 16 4.43 7.23 10.84
C ARG A 16 3.24 6.46 10.32
N VAL A 17 3.51 5.49 9.48
CA VAL A 17 2.50 4.72 8.76
C VAL A 17 2.55 3.25 9.19
N LEU A 18 1.40 2.67 9.53
CA LEU A 18 1.21 1.23 9.67
C LEU A 18 0.63 0.70 8.36
N LEU A 19 1.35 -0.18 7.70
CA LEU A 19 0.94 -0.89 6.49
C LEU A 19 0.44 -2.29 6.87
N ILE A 20 -0.68 -2.75 6.28
CA ILE A 20 -1.26 -4.07 6.52
C ILE A 20 -1.66 -4.70 5.19
N ALA A 21 -1.27 -5.96 4.93
CA ALA A 21 -1.64 -6.69 3.71
C ALA A 21 -1.66 -8.21 3.90
N ASP A 22 -2.42 -8.90 3.07
CA ASP A 22 -2.39 -10.33 2.72
C ASP A 22 -2.78 -11.30 3.84
N THR A 23 -2.54 -10.98 5.10
CA THR A 23 -2.80 -11.89 6.23
C THR A 23 -3.11 -11.13 7.52
N ASP A 24 -3.56 -11.87 8.54
CA ASP A 24 -3.74 -11.33 9.89
C ASP A 24 -2.46 -10.63 10.36
N PRO A 25 -2.54 -9.34 10.70
CA PRO A 25 -1.36 -8.54 11.06
C PRO A 25 -0.69 -8.94 12.38
N GLN A 26 -1.31 -9.83 13.18
CA GLN A 26 -0.77 -10.32 14.45
C GLN A 26 -0.28 -9.21 15.39
N LEU A 27 -1.09 -8.15 15.56
CA LEU A 27 -0.73 -6.96 16.32
C LEU A 27 -0.86 -7.18 17.83
N PRO A 28 0.21 -7.06 18.62
CA PRO A 28 0.13 -7.07 20.09
C PRO A 28 -0.85 -6.01 20.60
N ALA A 29 -1.74 -6.39 21.52
CA ALA A 29 -2.82 -5.56 22.09
C ALA A 29 -3.87 -5.06 21.04
N GLY A 30 -3.97 -5.75 19.89
CA GLY A 30 -4.87 -5.37 18.79
C GLY A 30 -4.44 -4.10 18.06
N LEU A 31 -5.24 -3.70 17.06
CA LEU A 31 -4.89 -2.56 16.21
C LEU A 31 -4.81 -1.24 16.99
N THR A 32 -5.82 -0.93 17.81
CA THR A 32 -5.88 0.31 18.60
C THR A 32 -4.70 0.42 19.55
N GLY A 33 -4.42 -0.62 20.33
CA GLY A 33 -3.28 -0.63 21.26
C GLY A 33 -1.93 -0.52 20.54
N TYR A 34 -1.80 -1.19 19.41
CA TYR A 34 -0.58 -1.13 18.60
C TYR A 34 -0.33 0.27 18.01
N VAL A 35 -1.38 0.89 17.44
CA VAL A 35 -1.32 2.26 16.89
C VAL A 35 -0.89 3.26 17.97
N GLN A 36 -1.50 3.20 19.15
CA GLN A 36 -1.16 4.06 20.29
C GLN A 36 0.29 3.84 20.75
N ALA A 37 0.69 2.59 21.01
CA ALA A 37 2.02 2.26 21.51
C ALA A 37 3.15 2.62 20.52
N ARG A 38 2.86 2.65 19.22
CA ARG A 38 3.84 2.98 18.17
C ARG A 38 3.73 4.42 17.66
N HIS A 39 2.79 5.22 18.17
CA HIS A 39 2.53 6.58 17.70
C HIS A 39 2.29 6.63 16.18
N VAL A 40 1.46 5.73 15.67
CA VAL A 40 1.09 5.66 14.26
C VAL A 40 0.13 6.81 13.93
N ASP A 41 0.40 7.52 12.85
CA ASP A 41 -0.44 8.63 12.38
C ASP A 41 -1.50 8.18 11.37
N ILE A 42 -1.17 7.16 10.56
CA ILE A 42 -2.06 6.63 9.51
C ILE A 42 -1.96 5.11 9.46
N VAL A 43 -3.08 4.45 9.22
CA VAL A 43 -3.13 3.04 8.83
C VAL A 43 -3.45 2.94 7.35
N ILE A 44 -2.65 2.17 6.60
CA ILE A 44 -2.86 1.93 5.17
C ILE A 44 -2.98 0.43 4.92
N THR A 45 -4.12 0.00 4.36
CA THR A 45 -4.30 -1.39 3.91
C THR A 45 -3.92 -1.53 2.44
N VAL A 46 -3.23 -2.65 2.13
CA VAL A 46 -2.64 -2.89 0.80
C VAL A 46 -3.28 -4.11 0.11
N GLY A 47 -4.49 -4.46 0.53
CA GLY A 47 -5.30 -5.51 -0.09
C GLY A 47 -5.23 -6.86 0.58
N ASP A 48 -6.08 -7.78 0.12
CA ASP A 48 -6.32 -9.16 0.59
C ASP A 48 -6.60 -9.25 2.10
N LEU A 49 -7.50 -8.37 2.53
CA LEU A 49 -7.99 -8.25 3.90
C LEU A 49 -9.52 -8.23 3.92
N HIS A 50 -10.09 -8.42 5.09
CA HIS A 50 -11.52 -8.27 5.34
C HIS A 50 -11.77 -7.56 6.68
N ALA A 51 -12.96 -7.02 6.89
CA ALA A 51 -13.31 -6.23 8.07
C ALA A 51 -12.98 -6.92 9.40
N GLY A 52 -13.12 -8.24 9.46
CA GLY A 52 -12.86 -9.02 10.68
C GLY A 52 -11.40 -8.99 11.17
N LEU A 53 -10.43 -8.79 10.25
CA LEU A 53 -9.01 -8.65 10.58
C LEU A 53 -8.63 -7.23 11.03
N LEU A 54 -9.49 -6.25 10.79
CA LEU A 54 -9.22 -4.83 10.97
C LEU A 54 -10.04 -4.21 12.12
N LYS A 55 -10.35 -5.02 13.16
CA LYS A 55 -11.10 -4.54 14.32
C LYS A 55 -10.39 -3.35 14.98
N GLY A 56 -11.13 -2.25 15.20
CA GLY A 56 -10.60 -1.01 15.77
C GLY A 56 -10.05 -0.02 14.76
N ILE A 57 -10.11 -0.33 13.44
CA ILE A 57 -9.60 0.60 12.42
C ILE A 57 -10.46 1.87 12.29
N SER A 58 -11.78 1.75 12.50
CA SER A 58 -12.71 2.90 12.49
C SER A 58 -12.47 3.89 13.65
N GLU A 59 -11.71 3.47 14.67
CA GLU A 59 -11.33 4.31 15.80
C GLU A 59 -10.03 5.10 15.52
N GLN A 60 -9.35 4.81 14.41
CA GLN A 60 -8.08 5.45 14.09
C GLN A 60 -8.30 6.84 13.49
N PRO A 61 -7.37 7.78 13.72
CA PRO A 61 -7.50 9.15 13.24
C PRO A 61 -7.62 9.23 11.72
N LEU A 62 -6.93 8.33 11.02
CA LEU A 62 -6.96 8.23 9.57
C LEU A 62 -6.63 6.81 9.12
N ALA A 63 -7.51 6.24 8.30
CA ALA A 63 -7.31 4.97 7.65
C ALA A 63 -7.64 5.07 6.16
N MET A 64 -6.80 4.48 5.31
CA MET A 64 -6.99 4.45 3.87
C MET A 64 -6.46 3.14 3.30
N GLY A 65 -6.75 2.82 2.04
CA GLY A 65 -6.21 1.60 1.45
C GLY A 65 -6.68 1.34 0.03
N VAL A 66 -6.33 0.16 -0.46
CA VAL A 66 -6.81 -0.41 -1.71
C VAL A 66 -7.32 -1.83 -1.47
N TYR A 67 -8.21 -2.31 -2.31
CA TYR A 67 -8.59 -3.71 -2.33
C TYR A 67 -7.50 -4.57 -2.98
N GLY A 68 -7.32 -5.79 -2.49
CA GLY A 68 -6.58 -6.84 -3.19
C GLY A 68 -7.51 -7.65 -4.09
N ASN A 69 -6.95 -8.62 -4.80
CA ASN A 69 -7.76 -9.41 -5.73
C ASN A 69 -8.76 -10.35 -5.03
N HIS A 70 -8.49 -10.80 -3.82
CA HIS A 70 -9.40 -11.64 -3.04
C HIS A 70 -10.30 -10.87 -2.07
N CYS A 71 -10.43 -9.56 -2.24
CA CYS A 71 -11.32 -8.74 -1.43
C CYS A 71 -12.76 -8.78 -1.96
N ASN A 72 -13.72 -8.59 -1.04
CA ASN A 72 -15.13 -8.47 -1.39
C ASN A 72 -15.52 -7.11 -2.02
N GLY A 73 -14.58 -6.16 -2.11
CA GLY A 73 -14.82 -4.82 -2.65
C GLY A 73 -15.63 -3.88 -1.74
N THR A 74 -15.88 -4.23 -0.48
CA THR A 74 -16.77 -3.45 0.42
C THR A 74 -16.15 -3.04 1.74
N TYR A 75 -15.13 -3.75 2.25
CA TYR A 75 -14.63 -3.54 3.61
C TYR A 75 -14.07 -2.11 3.87
N LEU A 76 -13.54 -1.43 2.86
CA LEU A 76 -13.07 -0.05 3.02
C LEU A 76 -14.22 0.89 3.36
N ASP A 77 -15.33 0.79 2.64
CA ASP A 77 -16.53 1.60 2.87
C ASP A 77 -17.22 1.22 4.19
N GLU A 78 -17.35 -0.08 4.49
CA GLU A 78 -17.92 -0.61 5.74
C GLU A 78 -17.18 -0.08 6.98
N LEU A 79 -15.87 0.11 6.87
CA LEU A 79 -15.01 0.57 7.96
C LEU A 79 -14.73 2.09 7.92
N GLY A 80 -15.35 2.83 7.00
CA GLY A 80 -15.18 4.28 6.87
C GLY A 80 -13.78 4.70 6.42
N MET A 81 -13.07 3.83 5.71
CA MET A 81 -11.72 4.08 5.21
C MET A 81 -11.75 4.84 3.87
N ILE A 82 -10.71 5.61 3.59
CA ILE A 82 -10.54 6.24 2.28
C ILE A 82 -10.05 5.19 1.28
N ASN A 83 -10.86 4.89 0.24
CA ASN A 83 -10.39 4.11 -0.90
C ASN A 83 -9.47 4.97 -1.78
N LEU A 84 -8.22 4.53 -1.93
CA LEU A 84 -7.20 5.20 -2.74
C LEU A 84 -7.25 4.84 -4.23
N HIS A 85 -8.04 3.83 -4.62
CA HIS A 85 -8.11 3.41 -6.03
C HIS A 85 -8.46 4.58 -6.94
N ARG A 86 -7.54 4.95 -7.85
CA ARG A 86 -7.62 6.08 -8.78
C ARG A 86 -7.81 7.45 -8.11
N ARG A 87 -7.63 7.52 -6.79
CA ARG A 87 -7.85 8.73 -6.00
C ARG A 87 -6.55 9.23 -5.39
N ARG A 88 -6.18 10.48 -5.69
CA ARG A 88 -5.09 11.17 -5.02
C ARG A 88 -5.59 11.78 -3.70
N THR A 89 -4.93 11.44 -2.60
CA THR A 89 -5.20 11.97 -1.26
C THR A 89 -3.92 12.59 -0.71
N GLN A 90 -4.01 13.68 0.05
CA GLN A 90 -2.85 14.35 0.64
C GLN A 90 -2.95 14.38 2.16
N VAL A 91 -1.88 14.00 2.86
CA VAL A 91 -1.80 14.01 4.32
C VAL A 91 -0.44 14.55 4.73
N ALA A 92 -0.41 15.55 5.60
CA ALA A 92 0.81 16.21 6.09
C ALA A 92 1.77 16.62 4.94
N GLY A 93 1.23 17.03 3.80
CA GLY A 93 1.99 17.45 2.62
C GLY A 93 2.59 16.31 1.78
N ILE A 94 2.30 15.05 2.11
CA ILE A 94 2.67 13.85 1.32
C ILE A 94 1.43 13.40 0.56
N SER A 95 1.57 13.17 -0.75
CA SER A 95 0.47 12.70 -1.60
C SER A 95 0.53 11.20 -1.81
N PHE A 96 -0.65 10.56 -1.77
CA PHE A 96 -0.88 9.14 -1.95
C PHE A 96 -1.82 8.92 -3.13
N VAL A 97 -1.59 7.88 -3.91
CA VAL A 97 -2.52 7.38 -4.92
C VAL A 97 -2.49 5.86 -4.90
N GLY A 98 -3.61 5.22 -5.20
CA GLY A 98 -3.69 3.77 -5.15
C GLY A 98 -4.23 3.12 -6.41
N LEU A 99 -3.95 1.80 -6.51
CA LEU A 99 -4.49 0.92 -7.53
C LEU A 99 -4.81 -0.45 -6.91
N GLU A 100 -6.05 -0.90 -7.07
CA GLU A 100 -6.54 -2.16 -6.50
C GLU A 100 -6.32 -3.37 -7.41
N GLY A 101 -6.58 -4.57 -6.86
CA GLY A 101 -6.64 -5.82 -7.61
C GLY A 101 -5.30 -6.32 -8.12
N CYS A 102 -5.34 -7.31 -9.01
CA CYS A 102 -4.17 -7.81 -9.72
C CYS A 102 -4.45 -8.12 -11.20
N VAL A 103 -3.40 -8.46 -11.94
CA VAL A 103 -3.50 -8.85 -13.34
C VAL A 103 -4.34 -10.12 -13.47
N ARG A 104 -5.32 -10.11 -14.37
CA ARG A 104 -6.24 -11.23 -14.61
C ARG A 104 -5.48 -12.47 -15.07
N TYR A 105 -5.56 -13.52 -14.26
CA TYR A 105 -4.95 -14.83 -14.52
C TYR A 105 -5.98 -15.96 -14.58
N LYS A 106 -7.22 -15.68 -14.20
CA LYS A 106 -8.37 -16.61 -14.22
C LYS A 106 -9.65 -15.85 -14.55
N ASP A 107 -10.69 -16.57 -14.89
CA ASP A 107 -12.03 -16.02 -15.01
C ASP A 107 -12.79 -16.31 -13.71
N ASP A 108 -12.86 -15.32 -12.83
CA ASP A 108 -13.52 -15.39 -11.53
C ASP A 108 -14.25 -14.07 -11.27
N PRO A 109 -15.60 -14.08 -11.22
CA PRO A 109 -16.37 -12.85 -11.05
C PRO A 109 -16.33 -12.28 -9.62
N TYR A 110 -15.80 -13.03 -8.66
CA TYR A 110 -15.69 -12.60 -7.26
C TYR A 110 -14.36 -11.95 -6.93
N ASP A 111 -13.36 -12.15 -7.79
CA ASP A 111 -12.04 -11.54 -7.62
C ASP A 111 -11.94 -10.20 -8.37
N ILE A 112 -11.16 -9.27 -7.82
CA ILE A 112 -10.88 -7.97 -8.45
C ILE A 112 -9.68 -8.13 -9.40
N LEU A 113 -9.98 -8.44 -10.66
CA LEU A 113 -9.00 -8.77 -11.68
C LEU A 113 -9.17 -7.90 -12.92
N TYR A 114 -8.08 -7.30 -13.37
CA TYR A 114 -8.04 -6.48 -14.58
C TYR A 114 -7.03 -7.05 -15.58
N THR A 115 -7.35 -7.00 -16.86
CA THR A 115 -6.37 -7.29 -17.92
C THR A 115 -5.30 -6.19 -17.96
N GLN A 116 -4.17 -6.46 -18.60
CA GLN A 116 -3.14 -5.43 -18.82
C GLN A 116 -3.67 -4.23 -19.63
N ASP A 117 -4.64 -4.46 -20.53
CA ASP A 117 -5.28 -3.41 -21.32
C ASP A 117 -6.20 -2.54 -20.45
N GLU A 118 -7.05 -3.15 -19.62
CA GLU A 118 -7.86 -2.43 -18.64
C GLU A 118 -6.98 -1.61 -17.68
N TYR A 119 -5.87 -2.18 -17.19
CA TYR A 119 -4.92 -1.41 -16.37
C TYR A 119 -4.26 -0.27 -17.14
N ARG A 120 -4.00 -0.42 -18.45
CA ARG A 120 -3.46 0.68 -19.28
C ARG A 120 -4.42 1.86 -19.30
N ASP A 121 -5.73 1.59 -19.48
CA ASP A 121 -6.75 2.63 -19.53
C ASP A 121 -6.92 3.28 -18.13
N ILE A 122 -6.96 2.49 -17.06
CA ILE A 122 -7.07 3.00 -15.68
C ILE A 122 -5.85 3.87 -15.32
N VAL A 123 -4.64 3.43 -15.65
CA VAL A 123 -3.39 4.12 -15.29
C VAL A 123 -3.13 5.35 -16.16
N ALA A 124 -3.74 5.44 -17.36
CA ALA A 124 -3.62 6.63 -18.21
C ALA A 124 -4.07 7.91 -17.49
N ASP A 125 -5.12 7.82 -16.68
CA ASP A 125 -5.69 8.93 -15.92
C ASP A 125 -5.22 8.96 -14.45
N LEU A 126 -4.31 8.06 -14.05
CA LEU A 126 -3.86 7.99 -12.66
C LEU A 126 -2.95 9.17 -12.32
N PRO A 127 -3.34 10.04 -11.37
CA PRO A 127 -2.56 11.24 -11.04
C PRO A 127 -1.22 10.88 -10.41
N GLY A 128 -0.20 11.72 -10.59
CA GLY A 128 1.10 11.59 -9.91
C GLY A 128 0.98 11.79 -8.40
N ALA A 129 1.81 11.07 -7.63
CA ALA A 129 1.86 11.15 -6.18
C ALA A 129 3.26 10.81 -5.63
N ASP A 130 3.52 11.17 -4.36
CA ASP A 130 4.75 10.83 -3.66
C ASP A 130 4.80 9.35 -3.29
N VAL A 131 3.64 8.75 -3.01
CA VAL A 131 3.48 7.36 -2.59
C VAL A 131 2.46 6.66 -3.49
N LEU A 132 2.89 5.57 -4.14
CA LEU A 132 2.02 4.63 -4.82
C LEU A 132 1.67 3.50 -3.87
N VAL A 133 0.37 3.27 -3.63
CA VAL A 133 -0.16 2.14 -2.86
C VAL A 133 -0.89 1.21 -3.81
N THR A 134 -0.39 0.00 -4.00
CA THR A 134 -1.00 -0.96 -4.93
C THR A 134 -0.97 -2.36 -4.34
N HIS A 135 -1.99 -3.18 -4.60
CA HIS A 135 -1.93 -4.58 -4.17
C HIS A 135 -0.93 -5.35 -5.04
N CYS A 136 -1.17 -5.43 -6.33
CA CYS A 136 -0.24 -6.01 -7.30
C CYS A 136 0.84 -4.99 -7.69
N PRO A 137 2.14 -5.35 -7.67
CA PRO A 137 3.22 -4.40 -7.94
C PRO A 137 3.32 -3.97 -9.42
N PRO A 138 4.08 -2.90 -9.70
CA PRO A 138 4.51 -2.60 -11.07
C PRO A 138 5.34 -3.75 -11.66
N LEU A 139 5.22 -4.00 -12.95
CA LEU A 139 6.04 -4.99 -13.68
C LEU A 139 7.54 -4.72 -13.45
N GLY A 140 8.29 -5.74 -13.03
CA GLY A 140 9.71 -5.65 -12.70
C GLY A 140 9.99 -5.27 -11.24
N VAL A 141 8.94 -5.17 -10.39
CA VAL A 141 9.06 -4.88 -8.95
C VAL A 141 8.53 -6.07 -8.16
N ASN A 142 9.41 -6.93 -7.66
CA ASN A 142 9.02 -8.08 -6.84
C ASN A 142 7.99 -9.02 -7.50
N ASP A 143 7.76 -8.92 -8.80
CA ASP A 143 6.82 -9.75 -9.54
C ASP A 143 7.43 -11.09 -9.95
N HIS A 144 6.60 -12.01 -10.41
CA HIS A 144 7.00 -13.33 -10.88
C HIS A 144 6.53 -13.55 -12.31
N ARG A 145 7.10 -14.57 -12.98
CA ARG A 145 6.72 -14.93 -14.35
C ARG A 145 5.43 -15.76 -14.43
N ASP A 146 4.96 -16.29 -13.30
CA ASP A 146 3.70 -17.01 -13.29
C ASP A 146 2.51 -16.05 -13.46
N PRO A 147 1.42 -16.50 -14.09
CA PRO A 147 0.31 -15.62 -14.45
C PRO A 147 -0.37 -14.93 -13.25
N ALA A 148 -0.35 -15.57 -12.06
CA ALA A 148 -1.04 -15.04 -10.88
C ALA A 148 -0.27 -13.89 -10.21
N HIS A 149 1.06 -13.79 -10.43
CA HIS A 149 1.92 -12.82 -9.75
C HIS A 149 2.68 -11.90 -10.70
N VAL A 150 2.28 -11.85 -11.98
CA VAL A 150 2.87 -10.90 -12.94
C VAL A 150 2.49 -9.46 -12.56
N GLY A 151 3.46 -8.54 -12.63
CA GLY A 151 3.25 -7.14 -12.31
C GLY A 151 2.46 -6.36 -13.37
N ILE A 152 1.98 -5.18 -12.99
CA ILE A 152 1.18 -4.30 -13.86
C ILE A 152 2.12 -3.49 -14.75
N ALA A 153 2.07 -3.74 -16.07
CA ALA A 153 2.97 -3.09 -17.04
C ALA A 153 2.79 -1.56 -17.07
N ALA A 154 1.56 -1.08 -17.10
CA ALA A 154 1.26 0.35 -17.10
C ALA A 154 1.77 1.10 -15.86
N LEU A 155 1.79 0.44 -14.68
CA LEU A 155 2.36 1.03 -13.47
C LEU A 155 3.87 1.21 -13.54
N ARG A 156 4.61 0.34 -14.24
CA ARG A 156 6.04 0.55 -14.48
C ARG A 156 6.28 1.86 -15.21
N ASP A 157 5.51 2.14 -16.25
CA ASP A 157 5.63 3.37 -17.03
C ASP A 157 5.17 4.59 -16.23
N TRP A 158 4.14 4.44 -15.39
CA TRP A 158 3.70 5.47 -14.46
C TRP A 158 4.81 5.83 -13.45
N VAL A 159 5.49 4.83 -12.86
CA VAL A 159 6.62 5.04 -11.92
C VAL A 159 7.75 5.80 -12.59
N HIS A 160 8.11 5.46 -13.82
CA HIS A 160 9.15 6.18 -14.58
C HIS A 160 8.76 7.63 -14.85
N ARG A 161 7.49 7.90 -15.14
CA ARG A 161 6.97 9.25 -15.45
C ARG A 161 6.86 10.12 -14.20
N HIS A 162 6.29 9.60 -13.12
CA HIS A 162 5.92 10.38 -11.94
C HIS A 162 6.95 10.31 -10.81
N ARG A 163 7.88 9.37 -10.85
CA ARG A 163 9.00 9.21 -9.91
C ARG A 163 8.56 9.28 -8.44
N PRO A 164 7.62 8.43 -7.99
CA PRO A 164 7.22 8.40 -6.59
C PRO A 164 8.43 8.18 -5.69
N SER A 165 8.37 8.64 -4.46
CA SER A 165 9.41 8.37 -3.46
C SER A 165 9.31 6.96 -2.90
N LEU A 166 8.08 6.40 -2.88
CA LEU A 166 7.79 5.10 -2.32
C LEU A 166 6.73 4.36 -3.15
N ILE A 167 6.98 3.07 -3.35
CA ILE A 167 6.01 2.08 -3.85
C ILE A 167 5.70 1.13 -2.70
N VAL A 168 4.43 0.98 -2.35
CA VAL A 168 3.95 0.02 -1.34
C VAL A 168 3.12 -1.03 -2.05
N HIS A 169 3.41 -2.33 -1.82
CA HIS A 169 2.63 -3.41 -2.43
C HIS A 169 2.60 -4.68 -1.56
N GLY A 170 1.63 -5.55 -1.83
CA GLY A 170 1.47 -6.89 -1.26
C GLY A 170 1.65 -8.00 -2.31
N HIS A 171 0.81 -9.02 -2.27
CA HIS A 171 0.49 -10.00 -3.29
C HIS A 171 1.57 -11.04 -3.66
N THR A 172 2.84 -10.69 -3.86
CA THR A 172 3.79 -11.50 -4.67
C THR A 172 4.80 -12.33 -3.88
N TYR A 173 4.84 -12.28 -2.56
CA TYR A 173 5.72 -13.09 -1.67
C TYR A 173 7.20 -13.19 -2.08
N PRO A 174 7.89 -12.10 -2.44
CA PRO A 174 9.25 -12.11 -2.96
C PRO A 174 10.28 -12.56 -1.92
N ARG A 175 11.32 -13.30 -2.34
CA ARG A 175 12.40 -13.79 -1.47
C ARG A 175 13.77 -13.70 -2.17
N PRO A 176 14.66 -12.74 -1.82
CA PRO A 176 14.43 -11.57 -0.96
C PRO A 176 13.59 -10.50 -1.66
N PRO A 177 12.86 -9.65 -0.93
CA PRO A 177 12.15 -8.55 -1.54
C PRO A 177 13.10 -7.47 -2.07
N GLN A 178 12.81 -6.96 -3.25
CA GLN A 178 13.46 -5.79 -3.81
C GLN A 178 13.07 -4.56 -2.98
N THR A 179 14.05 -3.72 -2.64
CA THR A 179 13.84 -2.53 -1.80
C THR A 179 13.92 -1.22 -2.56
N ARG A 180 14.27 -1.25 -3.85
CA ARG A 180 14.37 -0.10 -4.74
C ARG A 180 13.94 -0.44 -6.16
N PHE A 181 13.32 0.54 -6.82
CA PHE A 181 13.05 0.51 -8.25
C PHE A 181 13.24 1.92 -8.84
N GLY A 182 14.26 2.09 -9.68
CA GLY A 182 14.71 3.41 -10.09
C GLY A 182 15.07 4.27 -8.86
N THR A 183 14.48 5.45 -8.74
CA THR A 183 14.65 6.36 -7.59
C THR A 183 13.69 6.05 -6.42
N ALA A 184 12.67 5.24 -6.64
CA ALA A 184 11.68 4.91 -5.63
C ALA A 184 12.22 3.87 -4.62
N GLN A 185 11.89 4.04 -3.36
CA GLN A 185 11.95 2.95 -2.37
C GLN A 185 10.80 1.98 -2.63
N VAL A 186 10.97 0.70 -2.28
CA VAL A 186 9.93 -0.32 -2.39
C VAL A 186 9.70 -0.93 -1.01
N ALA A 187 8.45 -0.93 -0.59
CA ALA A 187 7.99 -1.56 0.64
C ALA A 187 7.01 -2.69 0.30
N TYR A 188 7.52 -3.91 0.27
CA TYR A 188 6.67 -5.11 0.26
C TYR A 188 6.05 -5.31 1.64
N VAL A 189 4.77 -5.67 1.69
CA VAL A 189 3.98 -5.88 2.91
C VAL A 189 3.32 -7.25 2.87
N HIS A 190 3.49 -7.99 3.96
CA HIS A 190 2.75 -9.22 4.27
C HIS A 190 2.55 -9.25 5.80
N GLY A 191 1.32 -9.24 6.27
CA GLY A 191 0.99 -8.95 7.66
C GLY A 191 1.08 -7.46 7.98
N ALA A 192 1.92 -7.06 8.93
CA ALA A 192 2.06 -5.67 9.36
C ALA A 192 3.47 -5.15 9.24
N ARG A 193 3.61 -3.88 8.82
CA ARG A 193 4.89 -3.17 8.74
C ARG A 193 4.73 -1.70 9.09
N VAL A 194 5.60 -1.18 9.97
CA VAL A 194 5.65 0.26 10.29
C VAL A 194 6.81 0.89 9.54
N LEU A 195 6.60 2.10 9.01
CA LEU A 195 7.65 2.94 8.42
C LEU A 195 7.35 4.42 8.65
N ASP A 196 8.41 5.23 8.59
CA ASP A 196 8.33 6.67 8.72
C ASP A 196 8.53 7.32 7.34
N LEU A 197 7.56 8.12 6.91
CA LEU A 197 7.63 8.91 5.69
C LEU A 197 8.10 10.34 6.03
N ILE A 198 9.13 10.81 5.34
CA ILE A 198 9.61 12.19 5.46
C ILE A 198 9.24 12.90 4.15
N ARG A 199 8.58 14.05 4.27
CA ARG A 199 8.30 14.90 3.10
C ARG A 199 9.64 15.27 2.44
N ARG A 200 9.78 15.00 1.15
CA ARG A 200 10.89 15.58 0.38
C ARG A 200 10.73 17.10 0.39
N ALA A 201 11.81 17.81 0.71
CA ALA A 201 11.86 19.24 0.42
C ALA A 201 11.58 19.42 -1.09
N PRO A 202 10.84 20.45 -1.51
CA PRO A 202 10.74 20.76 -2.92
C PRO A 202 12.18 20.92 -3.43
N GLU A 203 12.51 20.19 -4.51
CA GLU A 203 13.79 20.42 -5.19
C GLU A 203 13.77 21.90 -5.57
N GLY A 204 14.71 22.68 -4.99
CA GLY A 204 14.80 24.10 -5.26
C GLY A 204 14.93 24.27 -6.77
N GLY A 205 13.91 24.85 -7.37
CA GLY A 205 14.01 25.35 -8.74
C GLY A 205 15.13 26.40 -8.80
N PRO A 206 15.78 26.53 -9.95
CA PRO A 206 16.84 27.50 -10.18
C PRO A 206 16.38 28.93 -9.96
#